data_56f86fba5ec3c1e1151aa304442e18be
#
_entry.id   56f86fba5ec3c1e1151aa304442e18be
#
_cell.length_a   1.000
_cell.length_b   1.000
_cell.length_c   1.000
_cell.angle_alpha   90.00
_cell.angle_beta   90.00
_cell.angle_gamma   90.00
#
_symmetry.space_group_name_H-M   'P 1'
#
loop_
_entity.id
_entity.type
_entity.pdbx_description
1 polymer ?
#
loop_
_entity_poly.entity_id
_entity_poly.type
_entity_poly.pdbx_seq_one_letter_code
_entity_poly.pdbx_strand_id
1 'polypeptide(L)'
;MSEKIKVGIIGTGGISNCHFTGYKSRNDVDVVACCDIDFEKAKKYAEEKGIPHAYPSYDEMLKNEKLDAVSVTTWNAAHKCATIAALNAGVNVICEKPMAMNYAETKEMIKVSKETGKLLTIGYQHKFDPDVIYAKAESEKGTFGDMYFAKANVVRRRGVPTWG
;
A
#
# COMPACT_ATOMS: atom_id res chain seq x y z
N MET A 1 -12.66 -23.69 9.20
CA MET A 1 -11.51 -22.85 8.76
C MET A 1 -12.08 -21.48 8.47
N SER A 2 -11.53 -20.40 9.03
CA SER A 2 -11.95 -19.03 8.69
C SER A 2 -11.67 -18.77 7.20
N GLU A 3 -12.57 -18.04 6.54
CA GLU A 3 -12.36 -17.61 5.17
C GLU A 3 -11.10 -16.70 5.13
N LYS A 4 -10.24 -16.92 4.14
CA LYS A 4 -9.01 -16.13 4.00
C LYS A 4 -9.33 -14.75 3.46
N ILE A 5 -8.55 -13.76 3.86
CA ILE A 5 -8.61 -12.38 3.36
C ILE A 5 -8.16 -12.36 1.90
N LYS A 6 -9.01 -11.88 1.00
CA LYS A 6 -8.72 -11.77 -0.44
C LYS A 6 -8.16 -10.39 -0.77
N VAL A 7 -6.95 -10.38 -1.31
CA VAL A 7 -6.22 -9.14 -1.60
C VAL A 7 -5.98 -8.98 -3.10
N GLY A 8 -6.16 -7.73 -3.58
CA GLY A 8 -5.74 -7.31 -4.91
C GLY A 8 -4.48 -6.43 -4.88
N ILE A 9 -3.71 -6.42 -5.95
CA ILE A 9 -2.53 -5.54 -6.12
C ILE A 9 -2.78 -4.61 -7.30
N ILE A 10 -2.78 -3.31 -7.06
CA ILE A 10 -2.94 -2.24 -8.06
C ILE A 10 -1.56 -1.65 -8.37
N GLY A 11 -1.05 -1.91 -9.58
CA GLY A 11 0.31 -1.58 -10.00
C GLY A 11 1.31 -2.70 -9.74
N THR A 12 1.86 -3.29 -10.79
CA THR A 12 2.79 -4.43 -10.74
C THR A 12 4.25 -4.00 -10.88
N GLY A 13 4.59 -2.83 -10.33
CA GLY A 13 5.95 -2.29 -10.30
C GLY A 13 6.87 -2.98 -9.27
N GLY A 14 8.09 -2.46 -9.11
CA GLY A 14 9.09 -3.07 -8.22
C GLY A 14 8.62 -3.25 -6.79
N ILE A 15 7.94 -2.25 -6.22
CA ILE A 15 7.49 -2.28 -4.82
C ILE A 15 6.37 -3.30 -4.56
N SER A 16 5.57 -3.64 -5.57
CA SER A 16 4.51 -4.65 -5.45
C SER A 16 5.05 -6.02 -5.02
N ASN A 17 6.31 -6.33 -5.36
CA ASN A 17 6.95 -7.57 -4.94
C ASN A 17 7.11 -7.66 -3.42
N CYS A 18 7.40 -6.54 -2.75
CA CYS A 18 7.49 -6.51 -1.29
C CYS A 18 6.13 -6.79 -0.65
N HIS A 19 5.06 -6.18 -1.18
CA HIS A 19 3.69 -6.43 -0.73
C HIS A 19 3.29 -7.89 -0.95
N PHE A 20 3.50 -8.41 -2.16
CA PHE A 20 3.21 -9.82 -2.48
C PHE A 20 3.93 -10.78 -1.54
N THR A 21 5.24 -10.58 -1.32
CA THR A 21 6.04 -11.42 -0.42
C THR A 21 5.50 -11.36 1.01
N GLY A 22 5.11 -10.17 1.49
CA GLY A 22 4.50 -10.00 2.80
C GLY A 22 3.18 -10.78 2.93
N TYR A 23 2.31 -10.73 1.94
CA TYR A 23 1.07 -11.51 1.93
C TYR A 23 1.33 -13.02 1.84
N LYS A 24 2.26 -13.43 1.00
CA LYS A 24 2.60 -14.85 0.82
C LYS A 24 3.19 -15.50 2.08
N SER A 25 3.76 -14.71 2.98
CA SER A 25 4.26 -15.23 4.27
C SER A 25 3.14 -15.54 5.28
N ARG A 26 1.88 -15.21 4.97
CA ARG A 26 0.72 -15.41 5.83
C ARG A 26 -0.13 -16.57 5.32
N ASN A 27 -0.73 -17.32 6.27
CA ASN A 27 -1.61 -18.45 5.95
C ASN A 27 -3.09 -18.03 5.81
N ASP A 28 -3.43 -16.82 6.26
CA ASP A 28 -4.80 -16.28 6.33
C ASP A 28 -5.10 -15.25 5.21
N VAL A 29 -4.17 -15.09 4.25
CA VAL A 29 -4.29 -14.13 3.13
C VAL A 29 -4.05 -14.83 1.81
N ASP A 30 -4.88 -14.54 0.80
CA ASP A 30 -4.68 -14.93 -0.59
C ASP A 30 -4.65 -13.69 -1.48
N VAL A 31 -3.59 -13.56 -2.29
CA VAL A 31 -3.55 -12.56 -3.37
C VAL A 31 -4.25 -13.17 -4.59
N VAL A 32 -5.43 -12.67 -4.91
CA VAL A 32 -6.32 -13.28 -5.92
C VAL A 32 -6.31 -12.54 -7.25
N ALA A 33 -5.92 -11.26 -7.26
CA ALA A 33 -5.92 -10.44 -8.46
C ALA A 33 -4.79 -9.41 -8.46
N CYS A 34 -4.40 -8.98 -9.65
CA CYS A 34 -3.54 -7.81 -9.84
C CYS A 34 -3.97 -7.03 -11.10
N CYS A 35 -3.61 -5.76 -11.16
CA CYS A 35 -3.80 -4.94 -12.35
C CYS A 35 -2.65 -3.96 -12.58
N ASP A 36 -2.45 -3.61 -13.83
CA ASP A 36 -1.51 -2.56 -14.27
C ASP A 36 -2.07 -1.93 -15.55
N ILE A 37 -1.73 -0.66 -15.81
CA ILE A 37 -2.07 0.01 -17.08
C ILE A 37 -1.39 -0.66 -18.28
N ASP A 38 -0.24 -1.28 -18.04
CA ASP A 38 0.40 -2.22 -18.97
C ASP A 38 -0.13 -3.62 -18.66
N PHE A 39 -1.15 -4.04 -19.41
CA PHE A 39 -1.82 -5.31 -19.18
C PHE A 39 -0.91 -6.52 -19.37
N GLU A 40 0.02 -6.46 -20.33
CA GLU A 40 0.96 -7.57 -20.55
C GLU A 40 1.90 -7.74 -19.36
N LYS A 41 2.30 -6.63 -18.75
CA LYS A 41 3.06 -6.63 -17.51
C LYS A 41 2.25 -7.23 -16.34
N ALA A 42 0.96 -6.89 -16.24
CA ALA A 42 0.08 -7.47 -15.22
C ALA A 42 -0.07 -8.99 -15.39
N LYS A 43 -0.26 -9.47 -16.62
CA LYS A 43 -0.33 -10.91 -16.94
C LYS A 43 0.95 -11.64 -16.54
N LYS A 44 2.08 -11.11 -16.97
CA LYS A 44 3.39 -11.69 -16.64
C LYS A 44 3.60 -11.76 -15.14
N TYR A 45 3.27 -10.68 -14.43
CA TYR A 45 3.35 -10.63 -12.97
C TYR A 45 2.45 -11.68 -12.31
N ALA A 46 1.22 -11.82 -12.79
CA ALA A 46 0.26 -12.82 -12.29
C ALA A 46 0.79 -14.25 -12.50
N GLU A 47 1.30 -14.56 -13.70
CA GLU A 47 1.88 -15.86 -14.03
C GLU A 47 3.09 -16.18 -13.14
N GLU A 48 4.05 -15.25 -13.02
CA GLU A 48 5.26 -15.43 -12.20
C GLU A 48 4.95 -15.63 -10.70
N LYS A 49 3.87 -15.03 -10.21
CA LYS A 49 3.48 -15.07 -8.79
C LYS A 49 2.41 -16.10 -8.47
N GLY A 50 1.81 -16.72 -9.49
CA GLY A 50 0.70 -17.65 -9.32
C GLY A 50 -0.57 -16.92 -8.82
N ILE A 51 -0.79 -15.67 -9.26
CA ILE A 51 -2.01 -14.91 -8.98
C ILE A 51 -3.06 -15.31 -10.00
N PRO A 52 -4.29 -15.69 -9.59
CA PRO A 52 -5.30 -16.24 -10.49
C PRO A 52 -5.75 -15.28 -11.60
N HIS A 53 -5.90 -13.98 -11.29
CA HIS A 53 -6.51 -13.04 -12.21
C HIS A 53 -5.65 -11.80 -12.43
N ALA A 54 -5.55 -11.37 -13.70
CA ALA A 54 -4.89 -10.13 -14.09
C ALA A 54 -5.88 -9.23 -14.86
N TYR A 55 -5.82 -7.92 -14.59
CA TYR A 55 -6.73 -6.94 -15.17
C TYR A 55 -5.97 -5.76 -15.79
N PRO A 56 -6.53 -5.13 -16.85
CA PRO A 56 -5.92 -3.94 -17.47
C PRO A 56 -6.14 -2.65 -16.65
N SER A 57 -7.07 -2.68 -15.68
CA SER A 57 -7.39 -1.54 -14.84
C SER A 57 -7.86 -1.96 -13.45
N TYR A 58 -7.70 -1.07 -12.48
CA TYR A 58 -8.26 -1.29 -11.14
C TYR A 58 -9.80 -1.26 -11.16
N ASP A 59 -10.42 -0.50 -12.07
CA ASP A 59 -11.88 -0.45 -12.18
C ASP A 59 -12.46 -1.81 -12.58
N GLU A 60 -11.85 -2.47 -13.56
CA GLU A 60 -12.25 -3.83 -13.96
C GLU A 60 -11.99 -4.84 -12.84
N MET A 61 -10.84 -4.76 -12.19
CA MET A 61 -10.51 -5.64 -11.06
C MET A 61 -11.53 -5.49 -9.92
N LEU A 62 -11.80 -4.26 -9.50
CA LEU A 62 -12.75 -3.97 -8.40
C LEU A 62 -14.19 -4.37 -8.75
N LYS A 63 -14.57 -4.34 -10.02
CA LYS A 63 -15.90 -4.76 -10.50
C LYS A 63 -16.06 -6.28 -10.51
N ASN A 64 -15.01 -7.01 -10.86
CA ASN A 64 -15.09 -8.46 -11.11
C ASN A 64 -14.69 -9.30 -9.90
N GLU A 65 -13.94 -8.72 -8.94
CA GLU A 65 -13.43 -9.43 -7.79
C GLU A 65 -14.09 -9.01 -6.47
N LYS A 66 -14.33 -10.00 -5.61
CA LYS A 66 -14.72 -9.74 -4.22
C LYS A 66 -13.46 -9.63 -3.37
N LEU A 67 -12.99 -8.43 -3.14
CA LEU A 67 -11.76 -8.14 -2.42
C LEU A 67 -12.07 -7.59 -1.02
N ASP A 68 -11.31 -8.03 -0.02
CA ASP A 68 -11.33 -7.48 1.34
C ASP A 68 -10.39 -6.27 1.45
N ALA A 69 -9.26 -6.33 0.74
CA ALA A 69 -8.27 -5.26 0.72
C ALA A 69 -7.51 -5.17 -0.61
N VAL A 70 -6.93 -4.01 -0.89
CA VAL A 70 -5.97 -3.82 -1.99
C VAL A 70 -4.70 -3.13 -1.52
N SER A 71 -3.60 -3.47 -2.19
CA SER A 71 -2.37 -2.68 -2.14
C SER A 71 -2.29 -1.78 -3.36
N VAL A 72 -2.21 -0.46 -3.15
CA VAL A 72 -1.94 0.53 -4.19
C VAL A 72 -0.44 0.77 -4.24
N THR A 73 0.19 0.20 -5.26
CA THR A 73 1.65 0.16 -5.49
C THR A 73 2.02 0.79 -6.84
N THR A 74 1.22 1.72 -7.28
CA THR A 74 1.41 2.50 -8.50
C THR A 74 2.45 3.60 -8.32
N TRP A 75 2.64 4.44 -9.30
CA TRP A 75 3.36 5.69 -9.15
C TRP A 75 2.54 6.73 -8.39
N ASN A 76 3.23 7.69 -7.80
CA ASN A 76 2.67 8.63 -6.83
C ASN A 76 1.40 9.36 -7.30
N ALA A 77 1.38 9.81 -8.58
CA ALA A 77 0.25 10.55 -9.13
C ALA A 77 -1.05 9.73 -9.25
N ALA A 78 -0.96 8.41 -9.27
CA ALA A 78 -2.13 7.52 -9.36
C ALA A 78 -2.67 7.09 -7.99
N HIS A 79 -1.94 7.33 -6.90
CA HIS A 79 -2.33 6.89 -5.56
C HIS A 79 -3.73 7.35 -5.16
N LYS A 80 -4.05 8.63 -5.35
CA LYS A 80 -5.35 9.19 -5.01
C LYS A 80 -6.49 8.47 -5.74
N CYS A 81 -6.41 8.42 -7.07
CA CYS A 81 -7.51 7.90 -7.87
C CYS A 81 -7.75 6.41 -7.59
N ALA A 82 -6.71 5.59 -7.56
CA ALA A 82 -6.81 4.17 -7.27
C ALA A 82 -7.32 3.90 -5.84
N THR A 83 -6.84 4.67 -4.86
CA THR A 83 -7.29 4.55 -3.47
C THR A 83 -8.77 4.91 -3.32
N ILE A 84 -9.20 6.04 -3.88
CA ILE A 84 -10.60 6.48 -3.80
C ILE A 84 -11.53 5.49 -4.49
N ALA A 85 -11.14 4.96 -5.65
CA ALA A 85 -11.91 3.94 -6.36
C ALA A 85 -12.10 2.68 -5.49
N ALA A 86 -11.03 2.18 -4.87
CA ALA A 86 -11.09 1.02 -4.01
C ALA A 86 -11.96 1.23 -2.76
N LEU A 87 -11.80 2.39 -2.08
CA LEU A 87 -12.61 2.74 -0.92
C LEU A 87 -14.11 2.82 -1.26
N ASN A 88 -14.45 3.45 -2.39
CA ASN A 88 -15.83 3.55 -2.89
C ASN A 88 -16.41 2.18 -3.30
N ALA A 89 -15.57 1.25 -3.75
CA ALA A 89 -15.96 -0.14 -4.00
C ALA A 89 -16.12 -0.96 -2.70
N GLY A 90 -15.92 -0.35 -1.53
CA GLY A 90 -16.08 -1.01 -0.25
C GLY A 90 -14.89 -1.86 0.16
N VAL A 91 -13.70 -1.59 -0.38
CA VAL A 91 -12.46 -2.35 -0.16
C VAL A 91 -11.50 -1.56 0.72
N ASN A 92 -10.84 -2.22 1.67
CA ASN A 92 -9.80 -1.61 2.50
C ASN A 92 -8.52 -1.38 1.69
N VAL A 93 -7.74 -0.35 2.03
CA VAL A 93 -6.58 0.07 1.22
C VAL A 93 -5.31 0.20 2.04
N ILE A 94 -4.24 -0.41 1.54
CA ILE A 94 -2.86 -0.06 1.87
C ILE A 94 -2.31 0.70 0.66
N CYS A 95 -2.03 1.99 0.82
CA CYS A 95 -1.45 2.82 -0.24
C CYS A 95 0.03 3.05 0.04
N GLU A 96 0.88 2.93 -0.98
CA GLU A 96 2.30 3.26 -0.86
C GLU A 96 2.52 4.76 -0.58
N LYS A 97 3.69 5.03 -0.05
CA LYS A 97 4.14 6.40 0.21
C LYS A 97 4.71 7.05 -1.08
N PRO A 98 4.57 8.38 -1.24
CA PRO A 98 3.77 9.30 -0.42
C PRO A 98 2.27 9.05 -0.59
N MET A 99 1.45 9.41 0.40
CA MET A 99 -0.01 9.19 0.36
C MET A 99 -0.65 9.79 -0.91
N ALA A 100 -0.28 11.02 -1.26
CA ALA A 100 -0.74 11.74 -2.45
C ALA A 100 0.29 12.78 -2.88
N MET A 101 0.02 13.48 -3.99
CA MET A 101 0.90 14.51 -4.54
C MET A 101 0.85 15.83 -3.76
N ASN A 102 -0.24 16.08 -3.02
CA ASN A 102 -0.43 17.31 -2.27
C ASN A 102 -1.44 17.13 -1.13
N TYR A 103 -1.54 18.17 -0.29
CA TYR A 103 -2.41 18.17 0.89
C TYR A 103 -3.91 18.05 0.55
N ALA A 104 -4.38 18.69 -0.53
CA ALA A 104 -5.79 18.64 -0.91
C ALA A 104 -6.21 17.20 -1.27
N GLU A 105 -5.40 16.49 -2.03
CA GLU A 105 -5.61 15.08 -2.38
C GLU A 105 -5.60 14.18 -1.14
N THR A 106 -4.67 14.42 -0.21
CA THR A 106 -4.61 13.69 1.06
C THR A 106 -5.91 13.84 1.86
N LYS A 107 -6.44 15.07 1.94
CA LYS A 107 -7.72 15.31 2.64
C LYS A 107 -8.89 14.62 1.97
N GLU A 108 -8.92 14.57 0.64
CA GLU A 108 -9.95 13.88 -0.12
C GLU A 108 -9.92 12.36 0.16
N MET A 109 -8.76 11.74 0.14
CA MET A 109 -8.60 10.32 0.46
C MET A 109 -9.06 10.00 1.90
N ILE A 110 -8.67 10.82 2.87
CA ILE A 110 -9.10 10.67 4.27
C ILE A 110 -10.62 10.83 4.41
N LYS A 111 -11.20 11.80 3.70
CA LYS A 111 -12.64 12.04 3.70
C LYS A 111 -13.39 10.80 3.19
N VAL A 112 -13.00 10.27 2.03
CA VAL A 112 -13.63 9.08 1.45
C VAL A 112 -13.48 7.85 2.34
N SER A 113 -12.31 7.65 2.95
CA SER A 113 -12.11 6.56 3.94
C SER A 113 -13.12 6.65 5.10
N LYS A 114 -13.34 7.87 5.63
CA LYS A 114 -14.32 8.09 6.71
C LYS A 114 -15.77 7.88 6.25
N GLU A 115 -16.12 8.35 5.06
CA GLU A 115 -17.47 8.24 4.49
C GLU A 115 -17.85 6.80 4.17
N THR A 116 -16.89 6.01 3.67
CA THR A 116 -17.11 4.59 3.35
C THR A 116 -16.95 3.66 4.55
N GLY A 117 -16.37 4.14 5.65
CA GLY A 117 -16.02 3.33 6.82
C GLY A 117 -14.93 2.30 6.56
N LYS A 118 -14.19 2.44 5.43
CA LYS A 118 -13.11 1.53 5.06
C LYS A 118 -11.76 2.01 5.56
N LEU A 119 -10.91 1.06 5.90
CA LEU A 119 -9.57 1.35 6.40
C LEU A 119 -8.67 1.86 5.27
N LEU A 120 -7.96 2.95 5.54
CA LEU A 120 -6.87 3.45 4.71
C LEU A 120 -5.61 3.53 5.55
N THR A 121 -4.58 2.82 5.15
CA THR A 121 -3.25 2.93 5.74
C THR A 121 -2.20 3.25 4.68
N ILE A 122 -1.12 3.89 5.10
CA ILE A 122 -0.03 4.29 4.20
C ILE A 122 1.23 3.48 4.53
N GLY A 123 1.95 3.07 3.49
CA GLY A 123 3.13 2.22 3.55
C GLY A 123 4.37 2.85 4.21
N TYR A 124 4.21 3.46 5.38
CA TYR A 124 5.34 3.95 6.19
C TYR A 124 5.92 2.80 7.04
N GLN A 125 6.52 1.83 6.36
CA GLN A 125 6.99 0.58 6.98
C GLN A 125 8.02 0.81 8.09
N HIS A 126 8.86 1.84 8.01
CA HIS A 126 9.89 2.11 9.01
C HIS A 126 9.36 2.39 10.40
N LYS A 127 8.09 2.76 10.55
CA LYS A 127 7.47 2.90 11.89
C LYS A 127 7.40 1.58 12.67
N PHE A 128 7.60 0.45 11.99
CA PHE A 128 7.60 -0.89 12.59
C PHE A 128 9.03 -1.44 12.79
N ASP A 129 10.07 -0.67 12.44
CA ASP A 129 11.44 -1.07 12.71
C ASP A 129 11.68 -1.10 14.23
N PRO A 130 12.38 -2.11 14.75
CA PRO A 130 12.55 -2.31 16.20
C PRO A 130 13.14 -1.10 16.93
N ASP A 131 14.09 -0.41 16.31
CA ASP A 131 14.73 0.80 16.84
C ASP A 131 13.75 1.99 16.89
N VAL A 132 12.88 2.14 15.89
CA VAL A 132 11.84 3.17 15.86
C VAL A 132 10.76 2.89 16.91
N ILE A 133 10.33 1.63 17.05
CA ILE A 133 9.40 1.22 18.10
C ILE A 133 9.99 1.50 19.49
N TYR A 134 11.26 1.15 19.70
CA TYR A 134 11.96 1.42 20.95
C TYR A 134 12.05 2.93 21.24
N ALA A 135 12.51 3.72 20.28
CA ALA A 135 12.61 5.17 20.43
C ALA A 135 11.25 5.82 20.74
N LYS A 136 10.18 5.35 20.09
CA LYS A 136 8.81 5.80 20.37
C LYS A 136 8.40 5.47 21.81
N ALA A 137 8.63 4.25 22.25
CA ALA A 137 8.29 3.82 23.60
C ALA A 137 9.04 4.63 24.68
N GLU A 138 10.32 4.93 24.45
CA GLU A 138 11.10 5.77 25.36
C GLU A 138 10.63 7.24 25.37
N SER A 139 10.20 7.74 24.21
CA SER A 139 9.59 9.07 24.11
C SER A 139 8.28 9.15 24.91
N GLU A 140 7.42 8.14 24.80
CA GLU A 140 6.14 8.07 25.53
C GLU A 140 6.34 7.95 27.04
N LYS A 141 7.46 7.40 27.51
CA LYS A 141 7.86 7.38 28.92
C LYS A 141 8.41 8.72 29.42
N GLY A 142 8.62 9.69 28.53
CA GLY A 142 9.24 10.98 28.87
C GLY A 142 10.75 10.94 29.02
N THR A 143 11.43 9.86 28.62
CA THR A 143 12.90 9.70 28.76
C THR A 143 13.67 10.84 28.07
N PHE A 144 13.12 11.41 27.00
CA PHE A 144 13.76 12.51 26.26
C PHE A 144 13.32 13.91 26.71
N GLY A 145 12.45 14.00 27.75
CA GLY A 145 11.87 15.27 28.17
C GLY A 145 11.00 15.92 27.10
N ASP A 146 10.92 17.24 27.11
CA ASP A 146 10.19 18.02 26.10
C ASP A 146 10.99 18.06 24.78
N MET A 147 10.56 17.27 23.80
CA MET A 147 11.21 17.22 22.49
C MET A 147 10.85 18.44 21.65
N TYR A 148 11.81 19.33 21.46
CA TYR A 148 11.68 20.51 20.58
C TYR A 148 12.50 20.43 19.29
N PHE A 149 13.37 19.41 19.17
CA PHE A 149 14.18 19.19 17.98
C PHE A 149 14.45 17.71 17.77
N ALA A 150 14.37 17.28 16.51
CA ALA A 150 14.79 15.95 16.09
C ALA A 150 15.57 16.02 14.76
N LYS A 151 16.59 15.19 14.62
CA LYS A 151 17.39 15.09 13.39
C LYS A 151 17.43 13.64 12.91
N ALA A 152 16.89 13.40 11.72
CA ALA A 152 16.97 12.11 11.06
C ALA A 152 17.92 12.22 9.84
N ASN A 153 18.97 11.41 9.80
CA ASN A 153 19.89 11.36 8.68
C ASN A 153 19.77 10.01 7.97
N VAL A 154 19.58 10.04 6.67
CA VAL A 154 19.64 8.85 5.82
C VAL A 154 20.74 9.05 4.78
N VAL A 155 21.80 8.26 4.89
CA VAL A 155 22.90 8.29 3.93
C VAL A 155 22.88 6.99 3.13
N ARG A 156 22.69 7.10 1.83
CA ARG A 156 22.71 5.95 0.92
C ARG A 156 23.96 5.98 0.05
N ARG A 157 24.55 4.80 -0.15
CA ARG A 157 25.72 4.64 -1.02
C ARG A 157 25.41 4.94 -2.50
N ARG A 158 24.17 4.75 -2.93
CA ARG A 158 23.72 5.03 -4.31
C ARG A 158 23.27 6.48 -4.42
N GLY A 159 23.60 7.12 -5.54
CA GLY A 159 23.19 8.48 -5.87
C GLY A 159 21.70 8.58 -6.24
N VAL A 160 21.41 8.80 -7.51
CA VAL A 160 20.02 9.02 -7.99
C VAL A 160 19.22 7.71 -7.99
N PRO A 161 17.99 7.68 -7.45
CA PRO A 161 17.07 6.56 -7.62
C PRO A 161 16.78 6.28 -9.10
N THR A 162 16.65 5.01 -9.46
CA THR A 162 16.31 4.57 -10.83
C THR A 162 14.81 4.33 -11.02
N TRP A 163 14.02 4.65 -10.01
CA TRP A 163 12.55 4.57 -10.02
C TRP A 163 11.97 5.96 -9.71
N GLY A 164 10.91 6.34 -10.39
CA GLY A 164 10.20 7.61 -10.21
C GLY A 164 9.23 7.84 -11.34
#